data_71546a8a8307a589eadd840843db6126
#
_entry.id   71546a8a8307a589eadd840843db6126
#
_cell.length_a   1.000
_cell.length_b   1.000
_cell.length_c   1.000
_cell.angle_alpha   90.00
_cell.angle_beta   90.00
_cell.angle_gamma   90.00
#
_symmetry.space_group_name_H-M   'P 1'
#
loop_
_entity.id
_entity.type
_entity.pdbx_description
1 polymer ?
#
loop_
_entity_poly.entity_id
_entity_poly.type
_entity_poly.pdbx_seq_one_letter_code
_entity_poly.pdbx_strand_id
1 'polypeptide(L)'
;DIGTIPSFFEANLGLTDDIPQFNLFDKNYIFTRARMLPPSKVSGSMEKTIIADGCIINASRIYRSIIGIRTRIGHDTIIENCYVMGSDNYQTLEQIQESRASDSPIMGIGDRCVIKNAIIDKNTYIGNDVNINCGGKTLEDGDYGTHTVQDGIVVIKKRAIIPNGTII
;
A
#
# COMPACT_ATOMS: atom_id res chain seq x y z
N ASP A 1 17.79 6.31 -12.61
CA ASP A 1 17.46 7.53 -11.88
C ASP A 1 16.05 7.41 -11.32
N ILE A 2 15.88 7.70 -10.03
CA ILE A 2 14.60 7.69 -9.32
C ILE A 2 14.22 9.10 -8.82
N GLY A 3 14.64 10.13 -9.56
CA GLY A 3 14.45 11.54 -9.19
C GLY A 3 13.00 12.06 -9.32
N THR A 4 12.09 11.27 -9.88
CA THR A 4 10.68 11.62 -10.05
C THR A 4 9.75 10.55 -9.48
N ILE A 5 8.50 10.91 -9.16
CA ILE A 5 7.49 9.95 -8.70
C ILE A 5 7.27 8.83 -9.72
N PRO A 6 7.08 9.10 -11.02
CA PRO A 6 6.95 8.03 -12.01
C PRO A 6 8.16 7.09 -12.07
N SER A 7 9.38 7.62 -12.09
CA SER A 7 10.58 6.78 -12.16
C SER A 7 10.76 5.93 -10.90
N PHE A 8 10.46 6.47 -9.72
CA PHE A 8 10.43 5.71 -8.47
C PHE A 8 9.37 4.60 -8.51
N PHE A 9 8.17 4.92 -8.97
CA PHE A 9 7.05 3.99 -9.05
C PHE A 9 7.35 2.81 -9.98
N GLU A 10 7.79 3.09 -11.22
CA GLU A 10 8.12 2.05 -12.19
C GLU A 10 9.33 1.22 -11.77
N ALA A 11 10.37 1.82 -11.19
CA ALA A 11 11.53 1.07 -10.70
C ALA A 11 11.15 0.08 -9.59
N ASN A 12 10.24 0.45 -8.70
CA ASN A 12 9.75 -0.46 -7.66
C ASN A 12 8.83 -1.53 -8.24
N LEU A 13 7.84 -1.18 -9.04
CA LEU A 13 6.93 -2.18 -9.63
C LEU A 13 7.63 -3.14 -10.56
N GLY A 14 8.69 -2.71 -11.26
CA GLY A 14 9.54 -3.56 -12.07
C GLY A 14 10.21 -4.72 -11.31
N LEU A 15 10.31 -4.65 -9.98
CA LEU A 15 10.77 -5.77 -9.16
C LEU A 15 9.79 -6.95 -9.16
N THR A 16 8.52 -6.72 -9.51
CA THR A 16 7.48 -7.75 -9.58
C THR A 16 7.40 -8.44 -10.93
N ASP A 17 8.19 -8.02 -11.91
CA ASP A 17 8.23 -8.60 -13.24
C ASP A 17 8.87 -10.00 -13.20
N ASP A 18 8.50 -10.87 -14.13
CA ASP A 18 9.04 -12.23 -14.22
C ASP A 18 10.57 -12.23 -14.44
N ILE A 19 11.08 -11.23 -15.16
CA ILE A 19 12.51 -10.99 -15.38
C ILE A 19 12.80 -9.53 -15.00
N PRO A 20 13.01 -9.22 -13.72
CA PRO A 20 13.25 -7.87 -13.27
C PRO A 20 14.64 -7.39 -13.69
N GLN A 21 14.79 -6.08 -13.98
CA GLN A 21 16.10 -5.47 -14.26
C GLN A 21 17.05 -5.56 -13.05
N PHE A 22 16.50 -5.52 -11.85
CA PHE A 22 17.22 -5.74 -10.60
C PHE A 22 16.61 -6.93 -9.86
N ASN A 23 17.41 -7.99 -9.65
CA ASN A 23 16.93 -9.21 -9.02
C ASN A 23 17.24 -9.20 -7.51
N LEU A 24 16.20 -9.14 -6.69
CA LEU A 24 16.32 -9.24 -5.23
C LEU A 24 16.81 -10.62 -4.75
N PHE A 25 16.66 -11.65 -5.58
CA PHE A 25 16.97 -13.06 -5.26
C PHE A 25 18.34 -13.51 -5.83
N ASP A 26 19.20 -12.56 -6.21
CA ASP A 26 20.55 -12.85 -6.67
C ASP A 26 21.46 -13.29 -5.50
N LYS A 27 22.60 -13.88 -5.85
CA LYS A 27 23.64 -14.32 -4.90
C LYS A 27 24.30 -13.17 -4.13
N ASN A 28 24.21 -11.96 -4.65
CA ASN A 28 24.74 -10.77 -4.01
C ASN A 28 23.84 -10.32 -2.87
N TYR A 29 24.30 -10.43 -1.64
CA TYR A 29 23.54 -10.03 -0.47
C TYR A 29 23.33 -8.52 -0.43
N ILE A 30 22.09 -8.12 -0.23
CA ILE A 30 21.75 -6.73 0.06
C ILE A 30 21.79 -6.54 1.56
N PHE A 31 22.78 -5.78 2.04
CA PHE A 31 22.90 -5.49 3.47
C PHE A 31 21.89 -4.44 3.88
N THR A 32 20.90 -4.84 4.64
CA THR A 32 19.88 -3.96 5.21
C THR A 32 19.69 -4.29 6.69
N ARG A 33 19.10 -3.37 7.44
CA ARG A 33 18.79 -3.59 8.85
C ARG A 33 17.82 -4.77 9.00
N ALA A 34 18.28 -5.85 9.60
CA ALA A 34 17.43 -6.96 9.96
C ALA A 34 16.30 -6.50 10.91
N ARG A 35 15.09 -6.95 10.65
CA ARG A 35 13.93 -6.72 11.52
C ARG A 35 13.38 -8.08 11.95
N MET A 36 13.20 -8.25 13.25
CA MET A 36 12.57 -9.44 13.79
C MET A 36 11.05 -9.26 13.75
N LEU A 37 10.44 -9.68 12.66
CA LEU A 37 9.00 -9.62 12.44
C LEU A 37 8.44 -11.04 12.28
N PRO A 38 7.17 -11.26 12.63
CA PRO A 38 6.52 -12.53 12.32
C PRO A 38 6.35 -12.69 10.80
N PRO A 39 6.18 -13.91 10.31
CA PRO A 39 5.80 -14.13 8.92
C PRO A 39 4.46 -13.45 8.61
N SER A 40 4.25 -13.08 7.36
CA SER A 40 3.01 -12.45 6.92
C SER A 40 1.87 -13.48 6.88
N LYS A 41 0.70 -13.08 7.39
CA LYS A 41 -0.55 -13.81 7.28
C LYS A 41 -1.32 -13.29 6.08
N VAL A 42 -1.54 -14.14 5.08
CA VAL A 42 -2.08 -13.73 3.78
C VAL A 42 -3.29 -14.58 3.41
N SER A 43 -4.34 -13.91 2.92
CA SER A 43 -5.54 -14.51 2.38
C SER A 43 -5.96 -13.78 1.10
N GLY A 44 -6.43 -14.51 0.08
CA GLY A 44 -6.87 -13.99 -1.21
C GLY A 44 -5.96 -14.37 -2.36
N SER A 45 -6.18 -13.76 -3.52
CA SER A 45 -5.41 -13.99 -4.74
C SER A 45 -4.25 -13.00 -4.86
N MET A 46 -3.04 -13.52 -4.98
CA MET A 46 -1.81 -12.72 -5.11
C MET A 46 -1.11 -13.10 -6.41
N GLU A 47 -0.87 -12.12 -7.27
CA GLU A 47 -0.21 -12.32 -8.55
C GLU A 47 0.78 -11.19 -8.81
N LYS A 48 2.01 -11.54 -9.23
CA LYS A 48 3.11 -10.58 -9.44
C LYS A 48 3.28 -9.63 -8.25
N THR A 49 3.30 -10.18 -7.05
CA THR A 49 3.26 -9.39 -5.81
C THR A 49 4.43 -9.75 -4.89
N ILE A 50 5.08 -8.74 -4.34
CA ILE A 50 6.11 -8.88 -3.31
C ILE A 50 5.51 -8.44 -1.98
N ILE A 51 5.59 -9.30 -0.97
CA ILE A 51 5.04 -9.05 0.37
C ILE A 51 6.16 -9.15 1.39
N ALA A 52 6.37 -8.10 2.15
CA ALA A 52 7.33 -8.07 3.24
C ALA A 52 6.77 -8.72 4.52
N ASP A 53 7.63 -8.91 5.52
CA ASP A 53 7.28 -9.56 6.78
C ASP A 53 6.27 -8.76 7.64
N GLY A 54 5.55 -9.48 8.48
CA GLY A 54 4.69 -8.91 9.50
C GLY A 54 3.36 -8.36 9.00
N CYS A 55 2.95 -8.67 7.77
CA CYS A 55 1.69 -8.21 7.21
C CYS A 55 0.49 -9.07 7.66
N ILE A 56 -0.69 -8.44 7.70
CA ILE A 56 -1.98 -9.12 7.90
C ILE A 56 -2.88 -8.71 6.73
N ILE A 57 -3.05 -9.61 5.78
CA ILE A 57 -3.70 -9.34 4.50
C ILE A 57 -4.91 -10.25 4.35
N ASN A 58 -6.10 -9.65 4.18
CA ASN A 58 -7.35 -10.33 3.87
C ASN A 58 -7.96 -9.86 2.53
N ALA A 59 -7.13 -9.30 1.66
CA ALA A 59 -7.54 -8.78 0.35
C ALA A 59 -8.20 -9.86 -0.52
N SER A 60 -9.15 -9.48 -1.36
CA SER A 60 -9.66 -10.40 -2.38
C SER A 60 -8.65 -10.59 -3.51
N ARG A 61 -7.95 -9.53 -3.90
CA ARG A 61 -6.91 -9.59 -4.94
C ARG A 61 -5.84 -8.53 -4.76
N ILE A 62 -4.58 -8.94 -4.95
CA ILE A 62 -3.44 -8.01 -5.11
C ILE A 62 -2.71 -8.41 -6.39
N TYR A 63 -2.50 -7.44 -7.26
CA TYR A 63 -1.86 -7.64 -8.56
C TYR A 63 -0.76 -6.61 -8.80
N ARG A 64 0.41 -7.05 -9.28
CA ARG A 64 1.57 -6.23 -9.65
C ARG A 64 1.86 -5.14 -8.60
N SER A 65 2.03 -5.56 -7.35
CA SER A 65 2.14 -4.63 -6.23
C SER A 65 3.22 -5.05 -5.23
N ILE A 66 3.74 -4.08 -4.51
CA ILE A 66 4.68 -4.31 -3.40
C ILE A 66 4.00 -3.88 -2.10
N ILE A 67 3.97 -4.80 -1.14
CA ILE A 67 3.37 -4.59 0.18
C ILE A 67 4.47 -4.58 1.23
N GLY A 68 4.72 -3.40 1.80
CA GLY A 68 5.74 -3.16 2.81
C GLY A 68 5.40 -3.76 4.18
N ILE A 69 6.37 -3.77 5.06
CA ILE A 69 6.32 -4.40 6.39
C ILE A 69 5.10 -3.93 7.22
N ARG A 70 4.54 -4.82 8.03
CA ARG A 70 3.45 -4.55 8.98
C ARG A 70 2.18 -3.99 8.34
N THR A 71 2.00 -4.12 7.04
CA THR A 71 0.80 -3.65 6.37
C THR A 71 -0.40 -4.49 6.78
N ARG A 72 -1.48 -3.80 7.13
CA ARG A 72 -2.81 -4.41 7.31
C ARG A 72 -3.67 -4.06 6.12
N ILE A 73 -4.33 -5.07 5.52
CA ILE A 73 -5.28 -4.90 4.43
C ILE A 73 -6.55 -5.66 4.79
N GLY A 74 -7.68 -4.98 4.73
CA GLY A 74 -8.99 -5.49 5.07
C GLY A 74 -9.59 -6.43 4.02
N HIS A 75 -10.79 -6.95 4.36
CA HIS A 75 -11.52 -7.91 3.53
C HIS A 75 -12.03 -7.27 2.22
N ASP A 76 -12.16 -8.08 1.20
CA ASP A 76 -12.74 -7.70 -0.10
C ASP A 76 -12.06 -6.51 -0.80
N THR A 77 -10.84 -6.19 -0.38
CA THR A 77 -10.03 -5.10 -0.94
C THR A 77 -9.26 -5.58 -2.17
N ILE A 78 -9.21 -4.74 -3.19
CA ILE A 78 -8.48 -4.96 -4.43
C ILE A 78 -7.37 -3.92 -4.55
N ILE A 79 -6.15 -4.39 -4.80
CA ILE A 79 -4.97 -3.53 -4.98
C ILE A 79 -4.29 -3.91 -6.30
N GLU A 80 -4.11 -2.94 -7.18
CA GLU A 80 -3.50 -3.16 -8.50
C GLU A 80 -2.48 -2.04 -8.82
N ASN A 81 -1.29 -2.44 -9.25
CA ASN A 81 -0.20 -1.52 -9.59
C ASN A 81 0.07 -0.54 -8.44
N CYS A 82 0.35 -1.02 -7.24
CA CYS A 82 0.55 -0.17 -6.08
C CYS A 82 1.86 -0.47 -5.35
N TYR A 83 2.44 0.58 -4.79
CA TYR A 83 3.53 0.47 -3.84
C TYR A 83 3.07 0.93 -2.46
N VAL A 84 2.90 0.00 -1.54
CA VAL A 84 2.49 0.25 -0.15
C VAL A 84 3.73 0.16 0.72
N MET A 85 4.16 1.28 1.31
CA MET A 85 5.40 1.36 2.09
C MET A 85 5.33 0.69 3.46
N GLY A 86 4.12 0.40 3.95
CA GLY A 86 3.89 -0.28 5.21
C GLY A 86 3.86 0.63 6.43
N SER A 87 4.16 0.06 7.59
CA SER A 87 4.06 0.78 8.86
C SER A 87 5.30 0.58 9.72
N ASP A 88 5.65 1.62 10.48
CA ASP A 88 6.81 1.57 11.38
C ASP A 88 6.49 0.76 12.64
N ASN A 89 5.23 0.71 13.07
CA ASN A 89 4.74 0.00 14.25
C ASN A 89 3.37 -0.64 13.98
N TYR A 90 2.97 -1.57 14.84
CA TYR A 90 1.57 -2.04 14.91
C TYR A 90 0.76 -1.12 15.83
N GLN A 91 -0.53 -0.96 15.55
CA GLN A 91 -1.45 -0.43 16.56
C GLN A 91 -1.66 -1.49 17.66
N THR A 92 -1.82 -1.02 18.89
CA THR A 92 -2.24 -1.88 20.01
C THR A 92 -3.71 -2.29 19.85
N LEU A 93 -4.14 -3.34 20.56
CA LEU A 93 -5.55 -3.74 20.55
C LEU A 93 -6.47 -2.63 21.06
N GLU A 94 -6.03 -1.88 22.05
CA GLU A 94 -6.75 -0.73 22.62
C GLU A 94 -6.96 0.34 21.55
N GLN A 95 -5.91 0.74 20.83
CA GLN A 95 -5.99 1.71 19.74
C GLN A 95 -6.93 1.26 18.62
N ILE A 96 -6.92 -0.05 18.29
CA ILE A 96 -7.83 -0.60 17.28
C ILE A 96 -9.29 -0.54 17.77
N GLN A 97 -9.53 -0.84 19.04
CA GLN A 97 -10.85 -0.77 19.65
C GLN A 97 -11.38 0.66 19.70
N GLU A 98 -10.55 1.62 20.09
CA GLU A 98 -10.88 3.05 20.07
C GLU A 98 -11.22 3.55 18.66
N SER A 99 -10.43 3.18 17.66
CA SER A 99 -10.70 3.51 16.26
C SER A 99 -12.05 2.97 15.81
N ARG A 100 -12.36 1.72 16.14
CA ARG A 100 -13.66 1.10 15.81
C ARG A 100 -14.83 1.77 16.53
N ALA A 101 -14.67 2.13 17.79
CA ALA A 101 -15.70 2.79 18.58
C ALA A 101 -16.02 4.21 18.05
N SER A 102 -15.04 4.89 17.48
CA SER A 102 -15.18 6.24 16.90
C SER A 102 -15.43 6.24 15.38
N ASP A 103 -15.64 5.08 14.78
CA ASP A 103 -15.76 4.89 13.31
C ASP A 103 -14.59 5.52 12.52
N SER A 104 -13.41 5.50 13.13
CA SER A 104 -12.19 6.04 12.53
C SER A 104 -11.40 4.93 11.84
N PRO A 105 -10.67 5.24 10.75
CA PRO A 105 -9.83 4.26 10.07
C PRO A 105 -8.78 3.65 10.99
N ILE A 106 -8.53 2.35 10.82
CA ILE A 106 -7.42 1.63 11.43
C ILE A 106 -6.18 1.82 10.54
N MET A 107 -4.97 1.83 11.15
CA MET A 107 -3.73 1.93 10.40
C MET A 107 -3.63 0.81 9.36
N GLY A 108 -3.38 1.19 8.12
CA GLY A 108 -3.37 0.33 6.95
C GLY A 108 -4.51 0.65 5.98
N ILE A 109 -5.05 -0.35 5.32
CA ILE A 109 -6.10 -0.24 4.31
C ILE A 109 -7.32 -1.02 4.80
N GLY A 110 -8.47 -0.38 4.80
CA GLY A 110 -9.74 -0.93 5.27
C GLY A 110 -10.34 -1.99 4.35
N ASP A 111 -11.60 -2.31 4.62
CA ASP A 111 -12.38 -3.30 3.88
C ASP A 111 -12.99 -2.71 2.60
N ARG A 112 -13.22 -3.54 1.59
CA ARG A 112 -13.94 -3.21 0.34
C ARG A 112 -13.36 -1.99 -0.39
N CYS A 113 -12.05 -1.78 -0.26
CA CYS A 113 -11.34 -0.73 -0.98
C CYS A 113 -10.95 -1.19 -2.39
N VAL A 114 -10.85 -0.25 -3.31
CA VAL A 114 -10.25 -0.46 -4.63
C VAL A 114 -9.19 0.61 -4.85
N ILE A 115 -7.93 0.17 -4.95
CA ILE A 115 -6.78 1.08 -5.04
C ILE A 115 -5.96 0.70 -6.27
N LYS A 116 -5.75 1.65 -7.18
CA LYS A 116 -4.99 1.43 -8.42
C LYS A 116 -3.98 2.54 -8.67
N ASN A 117 -2.85 2.18 -9.29
CA ASN A 117 -1.80 3.11 -9.72
C ASN A 117 -1.45 4.12 -8.61
N ALA A 118 -1.12 3.62 -7.44
CA ALA A 118 -0.92 4.46 -6.27
C ALA A 118 0.33 4.08 -5.46
N ILE A 119 0.89 5.07 -4.82
CA ILE A 119 1.89 4.93 -3.75
C ILE A 119 1.20 5.25 -2.43
N ILE A 120 1.25 4.34 -1.49
CA ILE A 120 0.72 4.53 -0.13
C ILE A 120 1.92 4.67 0.80
N ASP A 121 2.16 5.88 1.27
CA ASP A 121 3.29 6.16 2.17
C ASP A 121 3.04 5.57 3.57
N LYS A 122 4.02 5.66 4.44
CA LYS A 122 4.04 4.98 5.73
C LYS A 122 2.99 5.47 6.72
N ASN A 123 2.50 4.53 7.53
CA ASN A 123 1.63 4.82 8.67
C ASN A 123 0.32 5.52 8.26
N THR A 124 -0.22 5.19 7.09
CA THR A 124 -1.49 5.73 6.60
C THR A 124 -2.68 5.01 7.24
N TYR A 125 -3.81 5.70 7.28
CA TYR A 125 -5.09 5.23 7.82
C TYR A 125 -6.13 5.38 6.72
N ILE A 126 -6.38 4.32 5.96
CA ILE A 126 -7.35 4.30 4.87
C ILE A 126 -8.59 3.53 5.34
N GLY A 127 -9.73 4.21 5.35
CA GLY A 127 -11.00 3.67 5.82
C GLY A 127 -11.58 2.59 4.91
N ASN A 128 -12.80 2.18 5.22
CA ASN A 128 -13.53 1.21 4.42
C ASN A 128 -14.17 1.85 3.18
N ASP A 129 -14.45 1.06 2.15
CA ASP A 129 -15.16 1.49 0.95
C ASP A 129 -14.47 2.66 0.21
N VAL A 130 -13.14 2.76 0.33
CA VAL A 130 -12.33 3.81 -0.30
C VAL A 130 -11.95 3.39 -1.72
N ASN A 131 -12.13 4.31 -2.67
CA ASN A 131 -11.71 4.14 -4.05
C ASN A 131 -10.61 5.15 -4.40
N ILE A 132 -9.45 4.68 -4.79
CA ILE A 132 -8.31 5.52 -5.19
C ILE A 132 -7.95 5.20 -6.63
N ASN A 133 -8.00 6.25 -7.47
CA ASN A 133 -7.62 6.19 -8.89
C ASN A 133 -8.40 5.14 -9.71
N CYS A 134 -9.69 4.96 -9.41
CA CYS A 134 -10.55 3.94 -10.02
C CYS A 134 -11.64 4.52 -10.95
N GLY A 135 -11.78 5.83 -11.01
CA GLY A 135 -12.95 6.49 -11.61
C GLY A 135 -12.91 6.72 -13.11
N GLY A 136 -11.87 6.29 -13.83
CA GLY A 136 -11.73 6.53 -15.27
C GLY A 136 -11.58 8.00 -15.65
N LYS A 137 -11.53 8.92 -14.70
CA LYS A 137 -11.20 10.32 -14.91
C LYS A 137 -9.70 10.52 -14.84
N THR A 138 -9.17 11.32 -15.72
CA THR A 138 -7.78 11.80 -15.58
C THR A 138 -7.75 12.74 -14.38
N LEU A 139 -6.98 12.36 -13.37
CA LEU A 139 -6.74 13.22 -12.22
C LEU A 139 -5.73 14.31 -12.61
N GLU A 140 -6.02 15.55 -12.24
CA GLU A 140 -5.09 16.65 -12.46
C GLU A 140 -3.92 16.57 -11.48
N ASP A 141 -2.71 16.86 -11.98
CA ASP A 141 -1.53 16.92 -11.15
C ASP A 141 -1.66 18.04 -10.11
N GLY A 142 -1.31 17.74 -8.87
CA GLY A 142 -1.42 18.73 -7.80
C GLY A 142 -1.32 18.16 -6.40
N ASP A 143 -1.37 19.06 -5.42
CA ASP A 143 -1.38 18.74 -3.99
C ASP A 143 -2.77 18.97 -3.40
N TYR A 144 -3.34 17.91 -2.84
CA TYR A 144 -4.70 17.88 -2.28
C TYR A 144 -4.70 17.71 -0.74
N GLY A 145 -3.58 18.01 -0.09
CA GLY A 145 -3.45 17.91 1.37
C GLY A 145 -3.09 16.50 1.83
N THR A 146 -4.03 15.57 1.81
CA THR A 146 -3.82 14.16 2.19
C THR A 146 -3.08 13.34 1.14
N HIS A 147 -3.10 13.77 -0.11
CA HIS A 147 -2.47 13.09 -1.23
C HIS A 147 -1.97 14.10 -2.27
N THR A 148 -1.10 13.63 -3.15
CA THR A 148 -0.68 14.33 -4.36
C THR A 148 -0.96 13.46 -5.58
N VAL A 149 -1.15 14.09 -6.73
CA VAL A 149 -1.24 13.42 -8.02
C VAL A 149 -0.11 13.91 -8.89
N GLN A 150 0.59 12.99 -9.53
CA GLN A 150 1.59 13.31 -10.54
C GLN A 150 1.62 12.26 -11.63
N ASP A 151 1.45 12.69 -12.87
CA ASP A 151 1.45 11.81 -14.05
C ASP A 151 0.51 10.60 -13.90
N GLY A 152 -0.69 10.82 -13.34
CA GLY A 152 -1.69 9.80 -13.14
C GLY A 152 -1.42 8.84 -11.96
N ILE A 153 -0.37 9.07 -11.19
CA ILE A 153 -0.05 8.31 -9.98
C ILE A 153 -0.56 9.08 -8.76
N VAL A 154 -1.36 8.43 -7.93
CA VAL A 154 -1.82 9.00 -6.66
C VAL A 154 -0.85 8.60 -5.56
N VAL A 155 -0.34 9.59 -4.82
CA VAL A 155 0.53 9.37 -3.66
C VAL A 155 -0.21 9.76 -2.40
N ILE A 156 -0.62 8.80 -1.59
CA ILE A 156 -1.19 9.05 -0.26
C ILE A 156 -0.04 9.36 0.69
N LYS A 157 -0.10 10.53 1.31
CA LYS A 157 1.00 11.04 2.14
C LYS A 157 1.12 10.28 3.46
N LYS A 158 2.32 10.28 3.99
CA LYS A 158 2.64 9.68 5.29
C LYS A 158 1.68 10.16 6.38
N ARG A 159 1.15 9.22 7.16
CA ARG A 159 0.19 9.46 8.25
C ARG A 159 -1.13 10.11 7.80
N ALA A 160 -1.41 10.14 6.52
CA ALA A 160 -2.70 10.64 6.05
C ALA A 160 -3.85 9.76 6.57
N ILE A 161 -4.96 10.41 6.87
CA ILE A 161 -6.21 9.76 7.25
C ILE A 161 -7.18 9.97 6.11
N ILE A 162 -7.61 8.87 5.49
CA ILE A 162 -8.57 8.85 4.39
C ILE A 162 -9.86 8.25 4.96
N PRO A 163 -10.91 9.06 5.12
CA PRO A 163 -12.18 8.60 5.72
C PRO A 163 -12.87 7.50 4.91
N ASN A 164 -13.78 6.78 5.57
CA ASN A 164 -14.62 5.77 4.92
C ASN A 164 -15.36 6.37 3.71
N GLY A 165 -15.47 5.61 2.62
CA GLY A 165 -16.20 6.00 1.41
C GLY A 165 -15.56 7.10 0.57
N THR A 166 -14.30 7.49 0.86
CA THR A 166 -13.58 8.51 0.07
C THR A 166 -13.30 8.00 -1.35
N ILE A 167 -13.50 8.90 -2.33
CA ILE A 167 -13.20 8.65 -3.76
C ILE A 167 -12.14 9.68 -4.21
N ILE A 168 -10.99 9.18 -4.67
CA ILE A 168 -9.87 9.94 -5.23
C ILE A 168 -9.64 9.52 -6.66
#